data_f5debb02d3a6a71cdd1d411e750d3a0d
#
_entry.id   f5debb02d3a6a71cdd1d411e750d3a0d
#
_cell.length_a   1.000
_cell.length_b   1.000
_cell.length_c   1.000
_cell.angle_alpha   90.00
_cell.angle_beta   90.00
_cell.angle_gamma   90.00
#
_symmetry.space_group_name_H-M   'P 1'
#
loop_
_entity.id
_entity.type
_entity.pdbx_description
1 polymer ?
#
loop_
_entity_poly.entity_id
_entity_poly.type
_entity_poly.pdbx_seq_one_letter_code
_entity_poly.pdbx_strand_id
1 'polypeptide(L)'
;LGGFLGQSGFGKNCTEYMLINQKLKQFAFEQANCYFVDAAGLACNPDGIHINAVSQRKFGLRYFEAFFHKQHILGPLTNEDERGLVLEARTHTKTEKTFLLSMQMALGDISYSDFKAQLAQTGE
;
A
#
# COMPACT_ATOMS: atom_id res chain seq x y z
N LEU A 1 -5.57 8.91 7.37
CA LEU A 1 -4.19 9.40 7.49
C LEU A 1 -3.43 8.55 8.50
N GLY A 2 -2.13 8.37 8.28
CA GLY A 2 -1.31 7.47 9.08
C GLY A 2 -0.96 8.04 10.47
N GLY A 3 -0.90 7.18 11.47
CA GLY A 3 -0.49 7.54 12.82
C GLY A 3 0.99 7.94 12.95
N PHE A 4 1.76 7.90 11.87
CA PHE A 4 3.16 8.36 11.79
C PHE A 4 3.28 9.87 11.49
N LEU A 5 2.21 10.54 11.03
CA LEU A 5 2.23 11.99 10.84
C LEU A 5 2.52 12.69 12.18
N GLY A 6 3.28 13.77 12.13
CA GLY A 6 3.71 14.49 13.32
C GLY A 6 4.99 13.99 13.98
N GLN A 7 5.55 12.84 13.56
CA GLN A 7 6.70 12.20 14.21
C GLN A 7 8.04 12.62 13.62
N SER A 8 8.16 12.76 12.30
CA SER A 8 9.44 13.03 11.63
C SER A 8 9.26 13.77 10.30
N GLY A 9 10.35 14.23 9.71
CA GLY A 9 10.39 14.86 8.40
C GLY A 9 9.39 16.03 8.28
N PHE A 10 8.75 16.14 7.14
CA PHE A 10 7.68 17.11 6.90
C PHE A 10 6.40 16.78 7.69
N GLY A 11 6.21 15.51 8.04
CA GLY A 11 5.06 15.05 8.80
C GLY A 11 4.91 15.69 10.17
N LYS A 12 6.03 16.15 10.78
CA LYS A 12 6.00 16.85 12.08
C LYS A 12 5.16 18.13 12.10
N ASN A 13 4.90 18.70 10.92
CA ASN A 13 4.07 19.90 10.77
C ASN A 13 2.58 19.55 10.60
N CYS A 14 2.23 18.28 10.47
CA CYS A 14 0.85 17.81 10.29
C CYS A 14 0.22 17.60 11.68
N THR A 15 -0.31 18.64 12.28
CA THR A 15 -0.85 18.59 13.65
C THR A 15 -2.32 18.19 13.71
N GLU A 16 -3.08 18.47 12.65
CA GLU A 16 -4.54 18.31 12.62
C GLU A 16 -5.02 16.94 12.08
N TYR A 17 -4.09 16.04 11.75
CA TYR A 17 -4.45 14.76 11.12
C TYR A 17 -5.37 13.88 12.00
N MET A 18 -5.24 13.97 13.31
CA MET A 18 -6.10 13.22 14.25
C MET A 18 -7.54 13.69 14.19
N LEU A 19 -7.77 15.01 14.13
CA LEU A 19 -9.10 15.58 13.97
C LEU A 19 -9.72 15.19 12.63
N ILE A 20 -8.93 15.22 11.56
CA ILE A 20 -9.38 14.78 10.23
C ILE A 20 -9.75 13.30 10.25
N ASN A 21 -8.92 12.43 10.83
CA ASN A 21 -9.23 11.02 10.99
C ASN A 21 -10.54 10.78 11.75
N GLN A 22 -10.75 11.50 12.84
CA GLN A 22 -11.99 11.42 13.63
C GLN A 22 -13.20 11.80 12.78
N LYS A 23 -13.13 12.88 12.01
CA LYS A 23 -14.22 13.32 11.14
C LYS A 23 -14.51 12.34 10.01
N LEU A 24 -13.48 11.79 9.37
CA LEU A 24 -13.62 10.76 8.34
C LEU A 24 -14.25 9.48 8.91
N LYS A 25 -13.83 9.06 10.10
CA LYS A 25 -14.40 7.90 10.79
C LYS A 25 -15.87 8.15 11.11
N GLN A 26 -16.21 9.28 11.72
CA GLN A 26 -17.59 9.66 12.01
C GLN A 26 -18.45 9.62 10.73
N PHE A 27 -18.00 10.29 9.69
CA PHE A 27 -18.70 10.29 8.39
C PHE A 27 -18.96 8.88 7.87
N ALA A 28 -17.94 8.01 7.87
CA ALA A 28 -18.09 6.64 7.37
C ALA A 28 -19.07 5.80 8.20
N PHE A 29 -19.19 6.07 9.51
CA PHE A 29 -20.15 5.38 10.37
C PHE A 29 -21.61 5.89 10.19
N GLU A 30 -21.77 7.13 9.73
CA GLU A 30 -23.09 7.74 9.51
C GLU A 30 -23.65 7.48 8.11
N GLN A 31 -22.81 7.06 7.16
CA GLN A 31 -23.19 6.87 5.76
C GLN A 31 -23.28 5.40 5.37
N ALA A 32 -24.36 5.04 4.70
CA ALA A 32 -24.52 3.71 4.11
C ALA A 32 -23.44 3.46 3.03
N ASN A 33 -22.91 2.24 3.00
CA ASN A 33 -21.88 1.80 2.04
C ASN A 33 -20.54 2.56 2.11
N CYS A 34 -20.30 3.27 3.20
CA CYS A 34 -19.01 3.89 3.51
C CYS A 34 -18.29 3.09 4.59
N TYR A 35 -17.04 2.73 4.37
CA TYR A 35 -16.26 1.95 5.32
C TYR A 35 -14.97 2.68 5.66
N PHE A 36 -14.71 2.88 6.95
CA PHE A 36 -13.48 3.47 7.44
C PHE A 36 -12.38 2.41 7.52
N VAL A 37 -11.20 2.75 7.03
CA VAL A 37 -10.00 1.90 7.11
C VAL A 37 -8.92 2.66 7.85
N ASP A 38 -8.56 2.18 9.04
CA ASP A 38 -7.54 2.80 9.86
C ASP A 38 -6.13 2.54 9.34
N ALA A 39 -5.29 3.55 9.37
CA ALA A 39 -3.87 3.50 9.03
C ALA A 39 -2.96 3.29 10.26
N ALA A 40 -3.52 2.95 11.43
CA ALA A 40 -2.75 2.70 12.64
C ALA A 40 -1.69 1.62 12.42
N GLY A 41 -0.49 1.83 12.95
CA GLY A 41 0.64 0.90 12.83
C GLY A 41 1.35 0.88 11.47
N LEU A 42 0.91 1.68 10.50
CA LEU A 42 1.65 1.86 9.24
C LEU A 42 2.84 2.81 9.45
N ALA A 43 3.89 2.60 8.66
CA ALA A 43 5.11 3.39 8.67
C ALA A 43 5.27 4.23 7.39
N CYS A 44 5.99 5.34 7.50
CA CYS A 44 6.27 6.24 6.38
C CYS A 44 7.67 6.05 5.81
N ASN A 45 7.91 6.68 4.68
CA ASN A 45 9.23 7.01 4.16
C ASN A 45 9.91 8.06 5.07
N PRO A 46 11.21 8.31 4.90
CA PRO A 46 11.95 9.30 5.71
C PRO A 46 11.38 10.72 5.68
N ASP A 47 10.56 11.04 4.69
CA ASP A 47 9.89 12.34 4.59
C ASP A 47 8.79 12.56 5.66
N GLY A 48 8.32 11.50 6.30
CA GLY A 48 7.30 11.56 7.35
C GLY A 48 5.86 11.79 6.85
N ILE A 49 5.62 11.74 5.55
CA ILE A 49 4.32 12.01 4.91
C ILE A 49 3.81 10.81 4.10
N HIS A 50 4.65 10.25 3.26
CA HIS A 50 4.27 9.18 2.36
C HIS A 50 4.42 7.81 3.03
N ILE A 51 3.42 6.97 2.90
CA ILE A 51 3.45 5.59 3.37
C ILE A 51 4.51 4.81 2.59
N ASN A 52 5.37 4.06 3.29
CA ASN A 52 6.37 3.22 2.63
C ASN A 52 5.74 2.01 1.92
N ALA A 53 6.50 1.35 1.04
CA ALA A 53 5.99 0.28 0.19
C ALA A 53 5.42 -0.92 0.98
N VAL A 54 6.04 -1.30 2.09
CA VAL A 54 5.53 -2.38 2.96
C VAL A 54 4.18 -2.00 3.55
N SER A 55 4.08 -0.79 4.09
CA SER A 55 2.84 -0.29 4.69
C SER A 55 1.74 -0.04 3.67
N GLN A 56 2.08 0.31 2.42
CA GLN A 56 1.09 0.38 1.34
C GLN A 56 0.45 -0.98 1.05
N ARG A 57 1.24 -2.07 1.06
CA ARG A 57 0.70 -3.42 0.89
C ARG A 57 -0.22 -3.82 2.03
N LYS A 58 0.17 -3.55 3.28
CA LYS A 58 -0.69 -3.78 4.47
C LYS A 58 -1.99 -2.99 4.36
N PHE A 59 -1.90 -1.72 3.98
CA PHE A 59 -3.07 -0.88 3.81
C PHE A 59 -3.99 -1.40 2.69
N GLY A 60 -3.42 -1.91 1.60
CA GLY A 60 -4.15 -2.61 0.55
C GLY A 60 -4.93 -3.83 1.05
N LEU A 61 -4.33 -4.65 1.92
CA LEU A 61 -5.03 -5.77 2.57
C LEU A 61 -6.22 -5.30 3.41
N ARG A 62 -6.05 -4.22 4.19
CA ARG A 62 -7.14 -3.63 4.98
C ARG A 62 -8.28 -3.11 4.10
N TYR A 63 -7.95 -2.45 2.98
CA TYR A 63 -8.96 -2.02 2.00
C TYR A 63 -9.71 -3.19 1.37
N PHE A 64 -8.99 -4.27 1.03
CA PHE A 64 -9.60 -5.47 0.52
C PHE A 64 -10.59 -6.07 1.51
N GLU A 65 -10.20 -6.23 2.78
CA GLU A 65 -11.08 -6.73 3.84
C GLU A 65 -12.31 -5.84 4.03
N ALA A 66 -12.13 -4.53 4.07
CA ALA A 66 -13.22 -3.58 4.21
C ALA A 66 -14.21 -3.69 3.04
N PHE A 67 -13.70 -3.77 1.82
CA PHE A 67 -14.51 -3.87 0.60
C PHE A 67 -15.24 -5.21 0.52
N PHE A 68 -14.53 -6.31 0.74
CA PHE A 68 -15.05 -7.66 0.57
C PHE A 68 -16.09 -8.01 1.65
N HIS A 69 -15.78 -7.68 2.91
CA HIS A 69 -16.66 -8.01 4.04
C HIS A 69 -17.65 -6.89 4.41
N LYS A 70 -17.61 -5.75 3.69
CA LYS A 70 -18.49 -4.60 3.94
C LYS A 70 -18.47 -4.14 5.40
N GLN A 71 -17.26 -3.99 5.95
CA GLN A 71 -17.03 -3.63 7.35
C GLN A 71 -15.94 -2.56 7.52
N HIS A 72 -16.00 -1.85 8.66
CA HIS A 72 -14.91 -0.96 9.06
C HIS A 72 -13.70 -1.75 9.53
N ILE A 73 -12.51 -1.31 9.17
CA ILE A 73 -11.24 -1.83 9.68
C ILE A 73 -10.65 -0.78 10.61
N LEU A 74 -10.68 -1.05 11.92
CA LEU A 74 -10.36 -0.07 12.96
C LEU A 74 -8.94 -0.24 13.53
N GLY A 75 -8.10 -1.02 12.86
CA GLY A 75 -6.71 -1.26 13.25
C GLY A 75 -6.03 -2.28 12.36
N PRO A 76 -4.81 -2.71 12.72
CA PRO A 76 -4.09 -3.77 12.01
C PRO A 76 -4.90 -5.08 11.95
N LEU A 77 -4.80 -5.78 10.82
CA LEU A 77 -5.39 -7.11 10.67
C LEU A 77 -4.53 -8.16 11.38
N THR A 78 -5.18 -9.21 11.87
CA THR A 78 -4.46 -10.41 12.35
C THR A 78 -3.66 -11.01 11.20
N ASN A 79 -2.40 -11.34 11.46
CA ASN A 79 -1.47 -11.93 10.47
C ASN A 79 -1.23 -11.05 9.22
N GLU A 80 -1.32 -9.74 9.36
CA GLU A 80 -1.14 -8.79 8.24
C GLU A 80 0.25 -8.90 7.60
N ASP A 81 1.29 -9.11 8.41
CA ASP A 81 2.67 -9.31 7.93
C ASP A 81 2.82 -10.64 7.16
N GLU A 82 2.30 -11.72 7.70
CA GLU A 82 2.35 -13.05 7.07
C GLU A 82 1.60 -13.05 5.74
N ARG A 83 0.43 -12.43 5.69
CA ARG A 83 -0.35 -12.27 4.45
C ARG A 83 0.40 -11.44 3.40
N GLY A 84 1.12 -10.40 3.83
CA GLY A 84 1.99 -9.61 2.96
C GLY A 84 3.09 -10.45 2.34
N LEU A 85 3.78 -11.28 3.13
CA LEU A 85 4.82 -12.18 2.65
C LEU A 85 4.29 -13.22 1.65
N VAL A 86 3.11 -13.77 1.88
CA VAL A 86 2.46 -14.70 0.92
C VAL A 86 2.21 -14.02 -0.42
N LEU A 87 1.74 -12.76 -0.41
CA LEU A 87 1.53 -11.99 -1.64
C LEU A 87 2.84 -11.67 -2.37
N GLU A 88 3.92 -11.41 -1.64
CA GLU A 88 5.25 -11.17 -2.23
C GLU A 88 5.85 -12.43 -2.84
N ALA A 89 5.63 -13.59 -2.21
CA ALA A 89 6.15 -14.88 -2.67
C ALA A 89 5.38 -15.47 -3.86
N ARG A 90 4.22 -14.93 -4.22
CA ARG A 90 3.44 -15.45 -5.34
C ARG A 90 4.15 -15.26 -6.69
N THR A 91 3.92 -16.19 -7.59
CA THR A 91 4.39 -16.04 -8.97
C THR A 91 3.70 -14.85 -9.65
N HIS A 92 4.49 -13.97 -10.24
CA HIS A 92 3.97 -12.85 -11.01
C HIS A 92 3.25 -13.34 -12.28
N THR A 93 2.15 -12.71 -12.61
CA THR A 93 1.47 -12.87 -13.89
C THR A 93 2.38 -12.37 -15.03
N LYS A 94 2.07 -12.76 -16.28
CA LYS A 94 2.77 -12.25 -17.46
C LYS A 94 2.78 -10.72 -17.52
N THR A 95 1.63 -10.09 -17.27
CA THR A 95 1.50 -8.62 -17.24
C THR A 95 2.40 -7.98 -16.19
N GLU A 96 2.44 -8.53 -14.99
CA GLU A 96 3.30 -8.03 -13.91
C GLU A 96 4.78 -8.19 -14.25
N LYS A 97 5.19 -9.34 -14.78
CA LYS A 97 6.57 -9.56 -15.23
C LYS A 97 6.96 -8.55 -16.31
N THR A 98 6.10 -8.34 -17.32
CA THR A 98 6.34 -7.35 -18.38
C THR A 98 6.48 -5.94 -17.80
N PHE A 99 5.63 -5.56 -16.84
CA PHE A 99 5.70 -4.27 -16.16
C PHE A 99 7.02 -4.11 -15.39
N LEU A 100 7.41 -5.12 -14.60
CA LEU A 100 8.66 -5.08 -13.82
C LEU A 100 9.88 -4.96 -14.72
N LEU A 101 9.94 -5.73 -15.83
CA LEU A 101 11.01 -5.62 -16.82
C LEU A 101 11.07 -4.23 -17.47
N SER A 102 9.91 -3.65 -17.78
CA SER A 102 9.83 -2.30 -18.34
C SER A 102 10.35 -1.25 -17.36
N MET A 103 10.05 -1.40 -16.06
CA MET A 103 10.58 -0.53 -15.01
C MET A 103 12.10 -0.67 -14.86
N GLN A 104 12.64 -1.88 -14.84
CA GLN A 104 14.09 -2.12 -14.77
C GLN A 104 14.82 -1.48 -15.96
N MET A 105 14.26 -1.60 -17.16
CA MET A 105 14.82 -0.95 -18.34
C MET A 105 14.76 0.57 -18.24
N ALA A 106 13.64 1.12 -17.78
CA ALA A 106 13.48 2.59 -17.61
C ALA A 106 14.42 3.18 -16.55
N LEU A 107 14.76 2.41 -15.51
CA LEU A 107 15.72 2.78 -14.48
C LEU A 107 17.20 2.58 -14.90
N GLY A 108 17.42 1.91 -16.02
CA GLY A 108 18.77 1.60 -16.50
C GLY A 108 19.40 0.36 -15.86
N ASP A 109 18.63 -0.43 -15.11
CA ASP A 109 19.09 -1.65 -14.42
C ASP A 109 19.36 -2.78 -15.41
N ILE A 110 18.68 -2.79 -16.55
CA ILE A 110 18.89 -3.74 -17.66
C ILE A 110 18.99 -3.00 -18.99
N SER A 111 19.74 -3.56 -19.93
CA SER A 111 19.82 -3.04 -21.29
C SER A 111 18.54 -3.32 -22.09
N TYR A 112 18.34 -2.59 -23.19
CA TYR A 112 17.23 -2.88 -24.12
C TYR A 112 17.33 -4.28 -24.73
N SER A 113 18.54 -4.79 -24.99
CA SER A 113 18.76 -6.16 -25.46
C SER A 113 18.33 -7.20 -24.44
N ASP A 114 18.69 -7.00 -23.17
CA ASP A 114 18.28 -7.88 -22.07
C ASP A 114 16.76 -7.84 -21.83
N PHE A 115 16.19 -6.64 -21.88
CA PHE A 115 14.74 -6.47 -21.81
C PHE A 115 14.02 -7.30 -22.89
N LYS A 116 14.45 -7.20 -24.16
CA LYS A 116 13.86 -7.98 -25.25
C LYS A 116 14.01 -9.49 -25.05
N ALA A 117 15.19 -9.92 -24.62
CA ALA A 117 15.47 -11.35 -24.40
C ALA A 117 14.59 -11.92 -23.26
N GLN A 118 14.46 -11.19 -22.15
CA GLN A 118 13.63 -11.60 -21.02
C GLN A 118 12.13 -11.51 -21.33
N LEU A 119 11.72 -10.49 -22.09
CA LEU A 119 10.32 -10.35 -22.52
C LEU A 119 9.87 -11.53 -23.39
N ALA A 120 10.73 -12.02 -24.27
CA ALA A 120 10.44 -13.20 -25.09
C ALA A 120 10.19 -14.46 -24.24
N GLN A 121 10.86 -14.59 -23.09
CA GLN A 121 10.68 -15.71 -22.15
C GLN A 121 9.39 -15.61 -21.30
N THR A 122 8.77 -14.45 -21.23
CA THR A 122 7.49 -14.29 -20.50
C THR A 122 6.29 -14.70 -21.34
N GLY A 123 6.49 -15.06 -22.61
CA GLY A 123 5.46 -15.35 -23.61
C GLY A 123 4.94 -16.78 -23.67
N GLU A 124 5.56 -17.73 -22.95
CA GLU A 124 5.14 -19.13 -22.89
C GLU A 124 4.20 -19.42 -21.71
#